data_572507dfbba7448a5c3b46e32cb64532
#
_entry.id   572507dfbba7448a5c3b46e32cb64532
#
_cell.length_a   1.000
_cell.length_b   1.000
_cell.length_c   1.000
_cell.angle_alpha   90.00
_cell.angle_beta   90.00
_cell.angle_gamma   90.00
#
_symmetry.space_group_name_H-M   'P 1'
#
loop_
_entity.id
_entity.type
_entity.pdbx_description
1 polymer ?
#
loop_
_entity_poly.entity_id
_entity_poly.type
_entity_poly.pdbx_seq_one_letter_code
_entity_poly.pdbx_strand_id
1 'polypeptide(L)'
;LFHLESVHTILVTCYTGEAADRQALEDAIQWCKKQWNLTLKISVGRHVLDLLSQAPISYRSARSVQPMHFYEKSNPLYGEDMDLSGYLINPKHYYRFEKEITQALSQGSLEEAVSSFHTLLEQFTVFNSFDPHSVRHIVVHILHNILDSFHYVLKPYKQEEILEEIDHILLESNTISKLSNHTQNVLRLLFCEIETH
;
A
#
# COMPACT_ATOMS: atom_id res chain seq x y z
N LEU A 1 -8.14 5.96 26.04
CA LEU A 1 -7.36 5.66 24.84
C LEU A 1 -7.76 6.69 23.79
N PHE A 2 -6.94 7.71 23.54
CA PHE A 2 -7.16 8.65 22.45
C PHE A 2 -6.62 8.02 21.18
N HIS A 3 -7.48 7.71 20.22
CA HIS A 3 -7.11 7.44 18.85
C HIS A 3 -6.74 8.80 18.23
N LEU A 4 -5.46 9.12 18.19
CA LEU A 4 -4.93 10.20 17.39
C LEU A 4 -4.80 9.69 15.95
N GLU A 5 -5.87 9.83 15.18
CA GLU A 5 -5.79 9.68 13.73
C GLU A 5 -4.86 10.77 13.18
N SER A 6 -3.73 10.32 12.62
CA SER A 6 -2.77 11.10 11.82
C SER A 6 -2.33 12.47 12.38
N VAL A 7 -1.53 12.48 13.45
CA VAL A 7 -0.77 13.68 13.82
C VAL A 7 0.47 13.79 12.95
N HIS A 8 0.50 14.77 12.05
CA HIS A 8 1.70 15.15 11.33
C HIS A 8 2.51 16.13 12.18
N THR A 9 3.70 15.73 12.61
CA THR A 9 4.64 16.64 13.27
C THR A 9 5.69 17.06 12.27
N ILE A 10 5.89 18.38 12.13
CA ILE A 10 6.96 18.95 11.31
C ILE A 10 8.12 19.24 12.22
N LEU A 11 9.26 18.59 11.98
CA LEU A 11 10.51 18.84 12.65
C LEU A 11 11.47 19.54 11.69
N VAL A 12 11.97 20.71 12.10
CA VAL A 12 13.02 21.42 11.38
C VAL A 12 14.32 21.26 12.16
N THR A 13 15.34 20.69 11.51
CA THR A 13 16.66 20.46 12.14
C THR A 13 17.76 21.13 11.35
N CYS A 14 18.87 21.42 12.02
CA CYS A 14 20.10 21.82 11.37
C CYS A 14 20.78 20.58 10.76
N TYR A 15 21.24 20.70 9.52
CA TYR A 15 21.99 19.64 8.85
C TYR A 15 23.39 19.55 9.45
N THR A 16 23.74 18.39 9.98
CA THR A 16 25.06 18.11 10.59
C THR A 16 25.92 17.21 9.72
N GLY A 17 25.33 16.54 8.77
CA GLY A 17 25.96 15.63 7.83
C GLY A 17 25.06 14.43 7.54
N GLU A 18 24.99 13.99 6.29
CA GLU A 18 24.01 13.01 5.82
C GLU A 18 24.03 11.71 6.63
N ALA A 19 25.21 11.13 6.87
CA ALA A 19 25.33 9.88 7.59
C ALA A 19 24.91 10.00 9.07
N ALA A 20 25.29 11.10 9.74
CA ALA A 20 24.93 11.34 11.13
C ALA A 20 23.43 11.58 11.30
N ASP A 21 22.83 12.34 10.38
CA ASP A 21 21.40 12.65 10.42
C ASP A 21 20.55 11.39 10.10
N ARG A 22 20.97 10.57 9.15
CA ARG A 22 20.31 9.27 8.85
C ARG A 22 20.33 8.36 10.07
N GLN A 23 21.50 8.21 10.72
CA GLN A 23 21.63 7.37 11.91
C GLN A 23 20.77 7.88 13.07
N ALA A 24 20.75 9.18 13.32
CA ALA A 24 19.94 9.77 14.39
C ALA A 24 18.42 9.53 14.18
N LEU A 25 17.94 9.57 12.93
CA LEU A 25 16.54 9.27 12.62
C LEU A 25 16.22 7.78 12.79
N GLU A 26 17.10 6.89 12.39
CA GLU A 26 16.97 5.45 12.62
C GLU A 26 16.94 5.11 14.10
N ASP A 27 17.84 5.70 14.88
CA ASP A 27 17.90 5.55 16.35
C ASP A 27 16.60 6.04 17.00
N ALA A 28 16.05 7.17 16.55
CA ALA A 28 14.79 7.70 17.03
C ALA A 28 13.60 6.75 16.75
N ILE A 29 13.56 6.16 15.54
CA ILE A 29 12.54 5.16 15.17
C ILE A 29 12.62 3.94 16.09
N GLN A 30 13.82 3.39 16.29
CA GLN A 30 14.04 2.22 17.15
C GLN A 30 13.72 2.53 18.61
N TRP A 31 14.11 3.71 19.09
CA TRP A 31 13.82 4.16 20.44
C TRP A 31 12.29 4.28 20.68
N CYS A 32 11.54 4.92 19.79
CA CYS A 32 10.07 5.03 19.89
C CYS A 32 9.41 3.65 19.90
N LYS A 33 9.88 2.74 19.05
CA LYS A 33 9.36 1.38 18.99
C LYS A 33 9.62 0.62 20.31
N LYS A 34 10.84 0.75 20.85
CA LYS A 34 11.26 0.05 22.09
C LYS A 34 10.57 0.60 23.33
N GLN A 35 10.47 1.93 23.47
CA GLN A 35 9.97 2.56 24.70
C GLN A 35 8.45 2.63 24.75
N TRP A 36 7.80 2.85 23.61
CA TRP A 36 6.36 3.13 23.57
C TRP A 36 5.57 2.18 22.68
N ASN A 37 6.22 1.20 22.06
CA ASN A 37 5.63 0.32 21.05
C ASN A 37 4.95 1.10 19.90
N LEU A 38 5.51 2.27 19.56
CA LEU A 38 5.02 3.14 18.51
C LEU A 38 5.81 2.94 17.23
N THR A 39 5.12 2.75 16.11
CA THR A 39 5.72 2.75 14.78
C THR A 39 5.77 4.17 14.25
N LEU A 40 6.95 4.79 14.30
CA LEU A 40 7.17 6.12 13.77
C LEU A 40 7.49 6.02 12.26
N LYS A 41 6.75 6.76 11.42
CA LYS A 41 7.02 6.88 9.96
C LYS A 41 7.60 8.27 9.70
N ILE A 42 8.79 8.33 9.13
CA ILE A 42 9.52 9.59 8.90
C ILE A 42 9.71 9.80 7.40
N SER A 43 9.29 10.97 6.92
CA SER A 43 9.57 11.46 5.57
C SER A 43 10.48 12.68 5.67
N VAL A 44 11.63 12.62 5.02
CA VAL A 44 12.65 13.66 5.05
C VAL A 44 12.59 14.45 3.74
N GLY A 45 12.47 15.76 3.85
CA GLY A 45 12.50 16.65 2.70
C GLY A 45 13.91 16.88 2.17
N ARG A 46 13.98 17.47 0.97
CA ARG A 46 15.25 17.88 0.37
C ARG A 46 15.97 18.85 1.28
N HIS A 47 17.29 18.67 1.41
CA HIS A 47 18.16 19.62 2.07
C HIS A 47 18.08 20.98 1.38
N VAL A 48 18.02 22.06 2.17
CA VAL A 48 17.94 23.45 1.70
C VAL A 48 18.93 24.33 2.46
N LEU A 49 19.53 25.30 1.76
CA LEU A 49 20.54 26.20 2.33
C LEU A 49 19.92 27.39 3.05
N ASP A 50 18.76 27.85 2.59
CA ASP A 50 18.03 28.96 3.17
C ASP A 50 16.64 28.51 3.63
N LEU A 51 16.48 28.40 4.95
CA LEU A 51 15.24 27.93 5.55
C LEU A 51 14.07 28.89 5.26
N LEU A 52 14.30 30.20 5.30
CA LEU A 52 13.21 31.18 5.17
C LEU A 52 12.55 31.15 3.79
N SER A 53 13.36 31.06 2.73
CA SER A 53 12.84 31.05 1.35
C SER A 53 12.54 29.65 0.81
N GLN A 54 13.24 28.62 1.30
CA GLN A 54 13.23 27.27 0.71
C GLN A 54 12.53 26.19 1.57
N ALA A 55 12.11 26.50 2.80
CA ALA A 55 11.37 25.55 3.64
C ALA A 55 10.14 24.94 2.93
N PRO A 56 9.36 25.70 2.14
CA PRO A 56 8.23 25.11 1.39
C PRO A 56 8.67 24.07 0.35
N ILE A 57 9.88 24.14 -0.18
CA ILE A 57 10.44 23.18 -1.15
C ILE A 57 10.77 21.89 -0.41
N SER A 58 11.50 21.99 0.72
CA SER A 58 11.82 20.84 1.57
C SER A 58 10.55 20.12 2.07
N TYR A 59 9.58 20.88 2.57
CA TYR A 59 8.31 20.33 3.03
C TYR A 59 7.53 19.60 1.94
N ARG A 60 7.44 20.19 0.74
CA ARG A 60 6.78 19.54 -0.40
C ARG A 60 7.49 18.26 -0.81
N SER A 61 8.82 18.24 -0.78
CA SER A 61 9.63 17.06 -1.04
C SER A 61 9.37 15.94 -0.02
N ALA A 62 9.30 16.27 1.29
CA ALA A 62 8.92 15.29 2.31
C ALA A 62 7.49 14.74 2.11
N ARG A 63 6.55 15.64 1.79
CA ARG A 63 5.15 15.29 1.54
C ARG A 63 4.97 14.38 0.33
N SER A 64 5.77 14.56 -0.72
CA SER A 64 5.66 13.76 -1.95
C SER A 64 6.07 12.30 -1.75
N VAL A 65 6.99 12.01 -0.81
CA VAL A 65 7.41 10.64 -0.52
C VAL A 65 6.63 9.98 0.61
N GLN A 66 5.87 10.75 1.39
CA GLN A 66 5.08 10.22 2.51
C GLN A 66 4.15 9.05 2.12
N PRO A 67 3.43 9.07 0.98
CA PRO A 67 2.58 7.95 0.56
C PRO A 67 3.36 6.65 0.37
N MET A 68 4.65 6.72 0.05
CA MET A 68 5.50 5.55 -0.22
C MET A 68 5.78 4.69 1.03
N HIS A 69 5.47 5.19 2.23
CA HIS A 69 5.42 4.36 3.44
C HIS A 69 4.40 3.20 3.34
N PHE A 70 3.53 3.25 2.36
CA PHE A 70 2.63 2.15 2.02
C PHE A 70 3.39 0.84 1.72
N TYR A 71 4.54 0.93 1.08
CA TYR A 71 5.32 -0.24 0.67
C TYR A 71 6.16 -0.87 1.78
N GLU A 72 6.25 -0.24 2.96
CA GLU A 72 6.93 -0.76 4.16
C GLU A 72 8.42 -1.14 3.98
N LYS A 73 9.06 -0.65 2.90
CA LYS A 73 10.43 -1.05 2.54
C LYS A 73 11.52 -0.28 3.26
N SER A 74 11.31 0.98 3.50
CA SER A 74 12.31 1.84 4.13
C SER A 74 11.65 2.85 5.06
N ASN A 75 12.36 3.19 6.11
CA ASN A 75 12.00 4.23 7.06
C ASN A 75 13.28 4.64 7.81
N PRO A 76 13.74 5.88 7.67
CA PRO A 76 13.08 7.03 7.03
C PRO A 76 13.08 7.00 5.50
N LEU A 77 12.15 7.75 4.87
CA LEU A 77 12.08 7.99 3.42
C LEU A 77 12.63 9.38 3.09
N TYR A 78 13.47 9.47 2.07
CA TYR A 78 14.11 10.73 1.66
C TYR A 78 13.56 11.20 0.32
N GLY A 79 13.12 12.46 0.27
CA GLY A 79 12.58 13.08 -0.93
C GLY A 79 13.61 13.34 -2.03
N GLU A 80 14.90 13.23 -1.71
CA GLU A 80 16.00 13.33 -2.68
C GLU A 80 16.28 12.00 -3.40
N ASP A 81 15.98 10.87 -2.74
CA ASP A 81 16.32 9.53 -3.24
C ASP A 81 15.23 8.94 -4.15
N MET A 82 14.06 9.58 -4.23
CA MET A 82 12.92 9.03 -4.98
C MET A 82 12.66 9.79 -6.27
N ASP A 83 12.77 9.09 -7.39
CA ASP A 83 12.20 9.52 -8.66
C ASP A 83 10.70 9.19 -8.67
N LEU A 84 9.88 10.19 -8.40
CA LEU A 84 8.42 10.10 -8.42
C LEU A 84 7.82 10.35 -9.81
N SER A 85 8.63 10.36 -10.86
CA SER A 85 8.16 10.39 -12.24
C SER A 85 7.41 9.09 -12.52
N GLY A 86 6.12 9.09 -12.14
CA GLY A 86 5.27 7.92 -12.06
C GLY A 86 5.28 7.07 -13.31
N TYR A 87 5.60 5.80 -13.19
CA TYR A 87 5.34 4.84 -14.24
C TYR A 87 3.84 4.75 -14.45
N LEU A 88 3.41 5.08 -15.66
CA LEU A 88 2.03 4.84 -16.08
C LEU A 88 1.79 3.33 -16.04
N ILE A 89 0.91 2.94 -15.16
CA ILE A 89 0.49 1.55 -15.04
C ILE A 89 -0.23 1.18 -16.35
N ASN A 90 0.32 0.24 -17.10
CA ASN A 90 -0.36 -0.27 -18.30
C ASN A 90 -1.44 -1.29 -17.86
N PRO A 91 -2.73 -0.99 -18.03
CA PRO A 91 -3.81 -1.88 -17.61
C PRO A 91 -3.72 -3.30 -18.19
N LYS A 92 -3.12 -3.46 -19.38
CA LYS A 92 -2.97 -4.77 -20.03
C LYS A 92 -2.16 -5.77 -19.21
N HIS A 93 -1.26 -5.30 -18.34
CA HIS A 93 -0.47 -6.19 -17.47
C HIS A 93 -1.32 -6.84 -16.37
N TYR A 94 -2.44 -6.22 -15.96
CA TYR A 94 -3.27 -6.73 -14.87
C TYR A 94 -4.34 -7.69 -15.32
N TYR A 95 -4.83 -7.61 -16.55
CA TYR A 95 -5.78 -8.57 -17.12
C TYR A 95 -5.27 -10.02 -17.07
N ARG A 96 -3.98 -10.19 -17.15
CA ARG A 96 -3.38 -11.51 -17.00
C ARG A 96 -3.63 -12.07 -15.60
N PHE A 97 -3.37 -11.31 -14.56
CA PHE A 97 -3.56 -11.75 -13.17
C PHE A 97 -5.03 -11.96 -12.84
N GLU A 98 -5.90 -11.07 -13.28
CA GLU A 98 -7.36 -11.23 -13.17
C GLU A 98 -7.80 -12.58 -13.75
N LYS A 99 -7.35 -12.90 -14.97
CA LYS A 99 -7.67 -14.16 -15.63
C LYS A 99 -7.09 -15.37 -14.88
N GLU A 100 -5.84 -15.31 -14.42
CA GLU A 100 -5.18 -16.37 -13.67
C GLU A 100 -5.91 -16.64 -12.34
N ILE A 101 -6.27 -15.59 -11.60
CA ILE A 101 -7.01 -15.71 -10.34
C ILE A 101 -8.42 -16.28 -10.58
N THR A 102 -9.15 -15.76 -11.56
CA THR A 102 -10.50 -16.26 -11.90
C THR A 102 -10.44 -17.73 -12.32
N GLN A 103 -9.45 -18.13 -13.11
CA GLN A 103 -9.26 -19.51 -13.52
C GLN A 103 -8.94 -20.41 -12.32
N ALA A 104 -8.03 -20.00 -11.44
CA ALA A 104 -7.67 -20.76 -10.25
C ALA A 104 -8.89 -20.99 -9.33
N LEU A 105 -9.70 -19.94 -9.07
CA LEU A 105 -10.93 -20.05 -8.29
C LEU A 105 -11.93 -21.01 -8.95
N SER A 106 -12.12 -20.94 -10.27
CA SER A 106 -13.04 -21.85 -11.01
C SER A 106 -12.56 -23.30 -11.04
N GLN A 107 -11.27 -23.54 -10.83
CA GLN A 107 -10.68 -24.89 -10.74
C GLN A 107 -10.61 -25.42 -9.30
N GLY A 108 -11.13 -24.69 -8.33
CA GLY A 108 -11.12 -25.08 -6.92
C GLY A 108 -9.75 -24.92 -6.24
N SER A 109 -8.87 -24.01 -6.73
CA SER A 109 -7.55 -23.78 -6.18
C SER A 109 -7.39 -22.37 -5.58
N LEU A 110 -7.74 -22.21 -4.30
CA LEU A 110 -7.51 -20.96 -3.56
C LEU A 110 -6.02 -20.64 -3.46
N GLU A 111 -5.16 -21.64 -3.30
CA GLU A 111 -3.71 -21.46 -3.15
C GLU A 111 -3.11 -20.82 -4.40
N GLU A 112 -3.49 -21.30 -5.60
CA GLU A 112 -3.04 -20.71 -6.85
C GLU A 112 -3.58 -19.30 -7.06
N ALA A 113 -4.84 -19.03 -6.69
CA ALA A 113 -5.42 -17.69 -6.76
C ALA A 113 -4.66 -16.69 -5.87
N VAL A 114 -4.36 -17.08 -4.62
CA VAL A 114 -3.58 -16.27 -3.69
C VAL A 114 -2.14 -16.09 -4.19
N SER A 115 -1.51 -17.12 -4.74
CA SER A 115 -0.15 -17.04 -5.29
C SER A 115 -0.06 -16.05 -6.48
N SER A 116 -1.01 -16.12 -7.40
CA SER A 116 -1.09 -15.17 -8.53
C SER A 116 -1.29 -13.73 -8.05
N PHE A 117 -2.12 -13.54 -7.02
CA PHE A 117 -2.29 -12.22 -6.41
C PHE A 117 -1.01 -11.71 -5.73
N HIS A 118 -0.28 -12.56 -5.01
CA HIS A 118 1.01 -12.18 -4.44
C HIS A 118 2.02 -11.76 -5.51
N THR A 119 2.08 -12.49 -6.62
CA THR A 119 2.94 -12.14 -7.76
C THR A 119 2.59 -10.76 -8.33
N LEU A 120 1.30 -10.42 -8.40
CA LEU A 120 0.86 -9.07 -8.78
C LEU A 120 1.35 -8.01 -7.80
N LEU A 121 1.20 -8.22 -6.47
CA LEU A 121 1.66 -7.27 -5.46
C LEU A 121 3.18 -7.09 -5.49
N GLU A 122 3.93 -8.16 -5.72
CA GLU A 122 5.40 -8.10 -5.86
C GLU A 122 5.81 -7.18 -7.01
N GLN A 123 5.10 -7.19 -8.15
CA GLN A 123 5.39 -6.28 -9.26
C GLN A 123 5.24 -4.81 -8.84
N PHE A 124 4.22 -4.47 -8.05
CA PHE A 124 4.08 -3.10 -7.53
C PHE A 124 5.21 -2.74 -6.57
N THR A 125 5.71 -3.72 -5.81
CA THR A 125 6.77 -3.48 -4.82
C THR A 125 8.17 -3.40 -5.44
N VAL A 126 8.44 -4.08 -6.54
CA VAL A 126 9.76 -4.05 -7.21
C VAL A 126 10.08 -2.67 -7.75
N PHE A 127 9.11 -2.01 -8.35
CA PHE A 127 9.33 -0.72 -9.00
C PHE A 127 9.20 0.49 -8.08
N ASN A 128 8.67 0.37 -6.87
CA ASN A 128 8.51 1.41 -5.82
C ASN A 128 8.00 2.79 -6.28
N SER A 129 7.51 2.91 -7.51
CA SER A 129 7.18 4.17 -8.17
C SER A 129 5.69 4.35 -8.42
N PHE A 130 4.90 3.34 -8.08
CA PHE A 130 3.45 3.45 -8.24
C PHE A 130 2.84 4.21 -7.07
N ASP A 131 1.97 5.16 -7.40
CA ASP A 131 1.15 5.81 -6.40
C ASP A 131 0.30 4.77 -5.63
N PRO A 132 0.39 4.72 -4.30
CA PRO A 132 -0.36 3.74 -3.50
C PRO A 132 -1.87 3.79 -3.66
N HIS A 133 -2.43 4.96 -3.97
CA HIS A 133 -3.85 5.12 -4.27
C HIS A 133 -4.20 4.37 -5.55
N SER A 134 -3.41 4.54 -6.60
CA SER A 134 -3.57 3.83 -7.87
C SER A 134 -3.48 2.32 -7.70
N VAL A 135 -2.54 1.83 -6.88
CA VAL A 135 -2.39 0.39 -6.59
C VAL A 135 -3.66 -0.17 -5.93
N ARG A 136 -4.20 0.50 -4.90
CA ARG A 136 -5.44 0.06 -4.26
C ARG A 136 -6.61 0.02 -5.25
N HIS A 137 -6.77 1.05 -6.08
CA HIS A 137 -7.82 1.09 -7.10
C HIS A 137 -7.71 -0.04 -8.12
N ILE A 138 -6.49 -0.40 -8.55
CA ILE A 138 -6.27 -1.52 -9.46
C ILE A 138 -6.69 -2.83 -8.80
N VAL A 139 -6.28 -3.07 -7.56
CA VAL A 139 -6.64 -4.28 -6.82
C VAL A 139 -8.16 -4.39 -6.67
N VAL A 140 -8.81 -3.30 -6.26
CA VAL A 140 -10.28 -3.25 -6.13
C VAL A 140 -10.95 -3.51 -7.47
N HIS A 141 -10.47 -2.90 -8.57
CA HIS A 141 -11.01 -3.14 -9.90
C HIS A 141 -10.90 -4.61 -10.33
N ILE A 142 -9.75 -5.25 -10.08
CA ILE A 142 -9.54 -6.68 -10.34
C ILE A 142 -10.54 -7.52 -9.54
N LEU A 143 -10.73 -7.22 -8.25
CA LEU A 143 -11.65 -7.96 -7.39
C LEU A 143 -13.11 -7.82 -7.84
N HIS A 144 -13.53 -6.62 -8.27
CA HIS A 144 -14.85 -6.41 -8.87
C HIS A 144 -15.06 -7.26 -10.12
N ASN A 145 -14.09 -7.29 -11.04
CA ASN A 145 -14.18 -8.08 -12.27
C ASN A 145 -14.23 -9.60 -11.97
N ILE A 146 -13.47 -10.04 -10.94
CA ILE A 146 -13.53 -11.43 -10.49
C ILE A 146 -14.91 -11.73 -9.91
N LEU A 147 -15.44 -10.89 -9.03
CA LEU A 147 -16.78 -11.04 -8.45
C LEU A 147 -17.86 -11.12 -9.53
N ASP A 148 -17.79 -10.22 -10.52
CA ASP A 148 -18.71 -10.20 -11.66
C ASP A 148 -18.64 -11.50 -12.48
N SER A 149 -17.47 -12.12 -12.58
CA SER A 149 -17.30 -13.40 -13.29
C SER A 149 -18.03 -14.57 -12.60
N PHE A 150 -18.31 -14.44 -11.30
CA PHE A 150 -19.02 -15.46 -10.50
C PHE A 150 -20.43 -15.03 -10.05
N HIS A 151 -20.96 -13.91 -10.55
CA HIS A 151 -22.27 -13.37 -10.12
C HIS A 151 -23.43 -14.36 -10.25
N TYR A 152 -23.37 -15.30 -11.20
CA TYR A 152 -24.40 -16.31 -11.44
C TYR A 152 -24.37 -17.48 -10.45
N VAL A 153 -23.27 -17.66 -9.72
CA VAL A 153 -23.10 -18.69 -8.69
C VAL A 153 -23.45 -18.15 -7.32
N LEU A 154 -23.18 -16.85 -7.09
CA LEU A 154 -23.30 -16.23 -5.78
C LEU A 154 -24.73 -15.78 -5.49
N LYS A 155 -25.18 -16.00 -4.25
CA LYS A 155 -26.45 -15.44 -3.75
C LYS A 155 -26.34 -13.92 -3.61
N PRO A 156 -27.41 -13.14 -3.89
CA PRO A 156 -27.35 -11.68 -3.86
C PRO A 156 -26.80 -11.09 -2.53
N TYR A 157 -27.22 -11.60 -1.38
CA TYR A 157 -26.75 -11.11 -0.09
C TYR A 157 -25.25 -11.40 0.15
N LYS A 158 -24.70 -12.45 -0.48
CA LYS A 158 -23.28 -12.74 -0.42
C LYS A 158 -22.46 -11.84 -1.34
N GLN A 159 -23.03 -11.47 -2.48
CA GLN A 159 -22.42 -10.47 -3.35
C GLN A 159 -22.29 -9.11 -2.61
N GLU A 160 -23.34 -8.68 -1.88
CA GLU A 160 -23.29 -7.46 -1.07
C GLU A 160 -22.21 -7.54 0.02
N GLU A 161 -22.13 -8.65 0.78
CA GLU A 161 -21.11 -8.86 1.79
C GLU A 161 -19.69 -8.77 1.21
N ILE A 162 -19.44 -9.39 0.06
CA ILE A 162 -18.14 -9.36 -0.60
C ILE A 162 -17.83 -7.96 -1.15
N LEU A 163 -18.82 -7.25 -1.69
CA LEU A 163 -18.66 -5.87 -2.16
C LEU A 163 -18.27 -4.93 -1.01
N GLU A 164 -18.89 -5.06 0.16
CA GLU A 164 -18.54 -4.28 1.35
C GLU A 164 -17.07 -4.53 1.75
N GLU A 165 -16.62 -5.79 1.74
CA GLU A 165 -15.21 -6.13 2.03
C GLU A 165 -14.24 -5.55 0.97
N ILE A 166 -14.62 -5.54 -0.31
CA ILE A 166 -13.82 -4.92 -1.38
C ILE A 166 -13.71 -3.40 -1.15
N ASP A 167 -14.79 -2.73 -0.78
CA ASP A 167 -14.81 -1.28 -0.52
C ASP A 167 -13.94 -0.92 0.71
N HIS A 168 -13.93 -1.77 1.75
CA HIS A 168 -13.06 -1.60 2.91
C HIS A 168 -11.57 -1.59 2.54
N ILE A 169 -11.17 -2.24 1.44
CA ILE A 169 -9.79 -2.21 0.95
C ILE A 169 -9.32 -0.77 0.68
N LEU A 170 -10.15 0.05 0.07
CA LEU A 170 -9.80 1.45 -0.24
C LEU A 170 -9.61 2.30 1.02
N LEU A 171 -10.41 2.03 2.06
CA LEU A 171 -10.44 2.82 3.28
C LEU A 171 -9.34 2.41 4.27
N GLU A 172 -9.10 1.11 4.43
CA GLU A 172 -8.31 0.58 5.53
C GLU A 172 -6.92 0.08 5.15
N SER A 173 -6.67 -0.19 3.85
CA SER A 173 -5.38 -0.71 3.38
C SER A 173 -4.34 0.39 3.25
N ASN A 174 -3.86 0.91 4.37
CA ASN A 174 -2.84 1.96 4.42
C ASN A 174 -1.40 1.43 4.29
N THR A 175 -1.21 0.10 4.18
CA THR A 175 0.07 -0.56 3.88
C THR A 175 -0.15 -1.71 2.90
N ILE A 176 0.93 -2.11 2.20
CA ILE A 176 0.91 -3.21 1.24
C ILE A 176 0.56 -4.55 1.92
N SER A 177 1.02 -4.75 3.17
CA SER A 177 0.70 -5.93 3.96
C SER A 177 -0.78 -6.00 4.32
N LYS A 178 -1.40 -4.86 4.69
CA LYS A 178 -2.85 -4.80 4.93
C LYS A 178 -3.63 -5.02 3.64
N LEU A 179 -3.21 -4.42 2.52
CA LEU A 179 -3.81 -4.66 1.21
C LEU A 179 -3.80 -6.15 0.87
N SER A 180 -2.66 -6.81 1.07
CA SER A 180 -2.53 -8.26 0.86
C SER A 180 -3.51 -9.05 1.71
N ASN A 181 -3.59 -8.76 3.01
CA ASN A 181 -4.44 -9.49 3.95
C ASN A 181 -5.93 -9.32 3.63
N HIS A 182 -6.39 -8.08 3.36
CA HIS A 182 -7.78 -7.82 3.01
C HIS A 182 -8.16 -8.53 1.70
N THR A 183 -7.30 -8.45 0.67
CA THR A 183 -7.56 -9.15 -0.60
C THR A 183 -7.61 -10.66 -0.44
N GLN A 184 -6.70 -11.26 0.37
CA GLN A 184 -6.77 -12.69 0.65
C GLN A 184 -8.09 -13.08 1.34
N ASN A 185 -8.61 -12.25 2.25
CA ASN A 185 -9.90 -12.50 2.89
C ASN A 185 -11.04 -12.49 1.86
N VAL A 186 -11.05 -11.50 0.95
CA VAL A 186 -12.04 -11.45 -0.15
C VAL A 186 -11.96 -12.70 -1.03
N LEU A 187 -10.75 -13.12 -1.43
CA LEU A 187 -10.56 -14.33 -2.24
C LEU A 187 -11.03 -15.60 -1.51
N ARG A 188 -10.83 -15.68 -0.18
CA ARG A 188 -11.33 -16.81 0.62
C ARG A 188 -12.86 -16.82 0.71
N LEU A 189 -13.49 -15.66 0.90
CA LEU A 189 -14.95 -15.54 0.93
C LEU A 189 -15.54 -15.99 -0.42
N LEU A 190 -15.01 -15.48 -1.53
CA LEU A 190 -15.40 -15.90 -2.88
C LEU A 190 -15.25 -17.40 -3.07
N PHE A 191 -14.10 -17.96 -2.71
CA PHE A 191 -13.80 -19.37 -2.87
C PHE A 191 -14.78 -20.26 -2.09
N CYS A 192 -15.04 -19.93 -0.82
CA CYS A 192 -15.99 -20.69 0.00
C CYS A 192 -17.39 -20.73 -0.60
N GLU A 193 -17.85 -19.65 -1.21
CA GLU A 193 -19.18 -19.60 -1.84
C GLU A 193 -19.21 -20.38 -3.17
N ILE A 194 -18.11 -20.35 -3.95
CA ILE A 194 -18.00 -21.10 -5.21
C ILE A 194 -17.99 -22.62 -4.95
N GLU A 195 -17.26 -23.09 -3.91
CA GLU A 195 -17.21 -24.54 -3.58
C GLU A 195 -18.53 -25.11 -3.06
N THR A 196 -19.43 -24.27 -2.56
CA THR A 196 -20.71 -24.72 -2.01
C THR A 196 -21.78 -24.94 -3.07
N HIS A 197 -21.46 -24.66 -4.34
CA HIS A 197 -22.34 -24.79 -5.51
C HIS A 197 -21.82 -25.81 -6.53
#